data_0078996c91404e1cb488404fd0ad3cd9
#
_entry.id   0078996c91404e1cb488404fd0ad3cd9
#
_cell.length_a   1.000
_cell.length_b   1.000
_cell.length_c   1.000
_cell.angle_alpha   90.00
_cell.angle_beta   90.00
_cell.angle_gamma   90.00
#
_symmetry.space_group_name_H-M   'P 1'
#
loop_
_entity.id
_entity.type
_entity.pdbx_description
1 polymer ?
#
loop_
_entity_poly.entity_id
_entity_poly.type
_entity_poly.pdbx_seq_one_letter_code
_entity_poly.pdbx_strand_id
1 'polypeptide(L)'
;MQERTPRPDELDPVERIGVDELRALQRDRLRHSLRHAYDNVPHYRRAFDALGAHPDDLRELADLARFPFTAKAELRENYPFGMFAVPRERVARLHASSGTTGRPTVVGYTRADVDTWAKLMARSIRAAGGRRGDRVHVAYGYGLFTGGLGAHYGAEELGCTVVPVSGGMTERQVMLIRDLEPEVIMVTPSYMLAIVDEMERQGVDPRATSLRVGIFGAEPWTEDMRRELEQRLDMHALDIYGLSEVMGPGVAVECVETKDGLHLWEDHFYPEIIDPVTGEVLPDGERGELVLTSLTREAMPVVRYRTRDLTRLLPGTARPMRRIERITGRTDDMMIVRGVNVFPTQIEELILRTPALSPHFQCVLDRRGRLDTLTVHVERRAGAAADEAERAGATLVEQVKNTIGVSVAVRVIEPDGVERSMGKMRRIVDQRRES
;
A
#
# COMPACT_ATOMS: atom_id res chain seq x y z
N MET A 1 -11.99 -21.92 3.55
CA MET A 1 -11.93 -20.62 4.31
C MET A 1 -13.22 -20.42 5.09
N GLN A 2 -13.13 -19.89 6.32
CA GLN A 2 -14.30 -19.62 7.19
C GLN A 2 -15.02 -18.33 6.77
N GLU A 3 -16.35 -18.26 6.99
CA GLU A 3 -17.13 -17.03 6.84
C GLU A 3 -16.68 -15.95 7.84
N ARG A 4 -16.33 -14.77 7.36
CA ARG A 4 -15.76 -13.66 8.13
C ARG A 4 -16.43 -12.30 7.85
N THR A 5 -17.53 -12.29 7.09
CA THR A 5 -18.28 -11.05 6.81
C THR A 5 -18.69 -10.36 8.11
N PRO A 6 -18.41 -9.06 8.28
CA PRO A 6 -18.89 -8.27 9.40
C PRO A 6 -20.42 -8.22 9.42
N ARG A 7 -21.02 -8.30 10.60
CA ARG A 7 -22.45 -8.13 10.75
C ARG A 7 -22.83 -6.64 10.57
N PRO A 8 -24.06 -6.35 10.10
CA PRO A 8 -24.52 -4.98 9.91
C PRO A 8 -24.46 -4.09 11.15
N ASP A 9 -24.64 -4.67 12.36
CA ASP A 9 -24.57 -3.97 13.64
C ASP A 9 -23.12 -3.66 14.09
N GLU A 10 -22.13 -4.30 13.48
CA GLU A 10 -20.71 -4.06 13.73
C GLU A 10 -20.14 -2.91 12.87
N LEU A 11 -20.84 -2.51 11.79
CA LEU A 11 -20.40 -1.44 10.89
C LEU A 11 -20.59 -0.06 11.53
N ASP A 12 -19.62 0.82 11.28
CA ASP A 12 -19.77 2.22 11.67
C ASP A 12 -20.95 2.85 10.91
N PRO A 13 -21.67 3.83 11.50
CA PRO A 13 -22.82 4.46 10.84
C PRO A 13 -22.49 4.97 9.43
N VAL A 14 -21.30 5.55 9.23
CA VAL A 14 -20.85 6.10 7.95
C VAL A 14 -20.66 5.04 6.86
N GLU A 15 -20.46 3.78 7.22
CA GLU A 15 -20.36 2.67 6.27
C GLU A 15 -21.72 2.27 5.65
N ARG A 16 -22.81 2.90 6.09
CA ARG A 16 -24.20 2.61 5.70
C ARG A 16 -25.00 3.83 5.23
N ILE A 17 -24.40 5.02 5.25
CA ILE A 17 -25.08 6.25 4.77
C ILE A 17 -25.25 6.25 3.25
N GLY A 18 -26.16 7.08 2.75
CA GLY A 18 -26.33 7.29 1.32
C GLY A 18 -25.16 8.09 0.71
N VAL A 19 -24.98 7.95 -0.60
CA VAL A 19 -23.91 8.65 -1.32
C VAL A 19 -24.05 10.17 -1.19
N ASP A 20 -25.26 10.73 -1.24
CA ASP A 20 -25.49 12.17 -1.11
C ASP A 20 -25.09 12.70 0.27
N GLU A 21 -25.40 11.94 1.33
CA GLU A 21 -25.00 12.28 2.70
C GLU A 21 -23.48 12.20 2.86
N LEU A 22 -22.84 11.19 2.26
CA LEU A 22 -21.37 11.09 2.23
C LEU A 22 -20.75 12.29 1.51
N ARG A 23 -21.30 12.70 0.37
CA ARG A 23 -20.80 13.87 -0.40
C ARG A 23 -20.98 15.19 0.37
N ALA A 24 -22.07 15.33 1.10
CA ALA A 24 -22.28 16.50 1.98
C ALA A 24 -21.21 16.52 3.11
N LEU A 25 -21.00 15.41 3.78
CA LEU A 25 -19.96 15.26 4.81
C LEU A 25 -18.56 15.58 4.27
N GLN A 26 -18.22 15.04 3.10
CA GLN A 26 -16.94 15.30 2.45
C GLN A 26 -16.75 16.79 2.15
N ARG A 27 -17.76 17.46 1.59
CA ARG A 27 -17.68 18.88 1.27
C ARG A 27 -17.44 19.72 2.52
N ASP A 28 -18.13 19.45 3.61
CA ASP A 28 -17.99 20.21 4.86
C ASP A 28 -16.61 19.99 5.50
N ARG A 29 -16.13 18.75 5.53
CA ARG A 29 -14.80 18.42 6.02
C ARG A 29 -13.70 18.99 5.13
N LEU A 30 -13.88 18.96 3.80
CA LEU A 30 -12.92 19.50 2.85
C LEU A 30 -12.77 21.02 3.01
N ARG A 31 -13.88 21.77 3.16
CA ARG A 31 -13.84 23.21 3.48
C ARG A 31 -13.02 23.49 4.74
N HIS A 32 -13.27 22.71 5.78
CA HIS A 32 -12.54 22.84 7.04
C HIS A 32 -11.04 22.55 6.84
N SER A 33 -10.70 21.46 6.16
CA SER A 33 -9.31 21.04 5.93
C SER A 33 -8.54 22.07 5.08
N LEU A 34 -9.14 22.58 4.02
CA LEU A 34 -8.54 23.63 3.19
C LEU A 34 -8.30 24.92 3.98
N ARG A 35 -9.29 25.35 4.79
CA ARG A 35 -9.16 26.50 5.67
C ARG A 35 -8.04 26.29 6.69
N HIS A 36 -8.02 25.13 7.34
CA HIS A 36 -7.00 24.77 8.32
C HIS A 36 -5.59 24.77 7.71
N ALA A 37 -5.43 24.21 6.51
CA ALA A 37 -4.17 24.22 5.77
C ALA A 37 -3.73 25.65 5.40
N TYR A 38 -4.63 26.47 4.86
CA TYR A 38 -4.36 27.84 4.45
C TYR A 38 -3.97 28.74 5.62
N ASP A 39 -4.72 28.67 6.73
CA ASP A 39 -4.51 29.55 7.88
C ASP A 39 -3.22 29.22 8.65
N ASN A 40 -2.82 27.94 8.71
CA ASN A 40 -1.79 27.48 9.62
C ASN A 40 -0.50 26.98 8.95
N VAL A 41 -0.51 26.70 7.63
CA VAL A 41 0.67 26.19 6.90
C VAL A 41 1.14 27.23 5.88
N PRO A 42 2.27 27.93 6.12
CA PRO A 42 2.75 28.98 5.20
C PRO A 42 2.98 28.50 3.77
N HIS A 43 3.34 27.23 3.57
CA HIS A 43 3.46 26.63 2.24
C HIS A 43 2.12 26.68 1.49
N TYR A 44 1.03 26.21 2.10
CA TYR A 44 -0.28 26.19 1.45
C TYR A 44 -0.83 27.59 1.20
N ARG A 45 -0.64 28.52 2.14
CA ARG A 45 -1.04 29.91 1.93
C ARG A 45 -0.41 30.49 0.68
N ARG A 46 0.93 30.40 0.55
CA ARG A 46 1.64 30.88 -0.64
C ARG A 46 1.20 30.18 -1.92
N ALA A 47 1.01 28.86 -1.88
CA ALA A 47 0.64 28.08 -3.04
C ALA A 47 -0.80 28.39 -3.51
N PHE A 48 -1.74 28.60 -2.58
CA PHE A 48 -3.11 28.99 -2.89
C PHE A 48 -3.15 30.40 -3.46
N ASP A 49 -2.49 31.36 -2.80
CA ASP A 49 -2.42 32.76 -3.25
C ASP A 49 -1.82 32.88 -4.65
N ALA A 50 -0.78 32.09 -4.96
CA ALA A 50 -0.13 32.08 -6.28
C ALA A 50 -1.08 31.62 -7.42
N LEU A 51 -2.07 30.78 -7.10
CA LEU A 51 -3.10 30.35 -8.06
C LEU A 51 -4.38 31.22 -8.00
N GLY A 52 -4.43 32.21 -7.08
CA GLY A 52 -5.66 32.97 -6.82
C GLY A 52 -6.79 32.09 -6.29
N ALA A 53 -6.47 30.98 -5.62
CA ALA A 53 -7.45 30.07 -5.01
C ALA A 53 -7.58 30.39 -3.52
N HIS A 54 -8.81 30.41 -3.01
CA HIS A 54 -9.09 30.66 -1.59
C HIS A 54 -10.00 29.54 -1.05
N PRO A 55 -9.87 29.10 0.20
CA PRO A 55 -10.73 28.06 0.77
C PRO A 55 -12.23 28.31 0.60
N ASP A 56 -12.66 29.57 0.57
CA ASP A 56 -14.08 29.96 0.36
C ASP A 56 -14.56 29.73 -1.09
N ASP A 57 -13.65 29.48 -2.03
CA ASP A 57 -14.00 29.16 -3.42
C ASP A 57 -14.52 27.74 -3.57
N LEU A 58 -14.34 26.87 -2.56
CA LEU A 58 -14.88 25.52 -2.56
C LEU A 58 -16.40 25.55 -2.28
N ARG A 59 -17.21 25.54 -3.31
CA ARG A 59 -18.67 25.46 -3.24
C ARG A 59 -19.15 24.02 -3.36
N GLU A 60 -18.53 23.26 -4.24
CA GLU A 60 -18.77 21.84 -4.49
C GLU A 60 -17.44 21.07 -4.54
N LEU A 61 -17.50 19.74 -4.50
CA LEU A 61 -16.29 18.90 -4.43
C LEU A 61 -15.39 19.03 -5.65
N ALA A 62 -15.97 19.28 -6.84
CA ALA A 62 -15.23 19.49 -8.09
C ALA A 62 -14.34 20.75 -8.07
N ASP A 63 -14.68 21.76 -7.26
CA ASP A 63 -13.86 22.96 -7.13
C ASP A 63 -12.48 22.69 -6.55
N LEU A 64 -12.26 21.49 -5.94
CA LEU A 64 -10.96 21.09 -5.44
C LEU A 64 -9.89 21.08 -6.54
N ALA A 65 -10.26 20.82 -7.79
CA ALA A 65 -9.35 20.85 -8.93
C ALA A 65 -8.64 22.20 -9.14
N ARG A 66 -9.18 23.30 -8.58
CA ARG A 66 -8.58 24.65 -8.64
C ARG A 66 -7.41 24.83 -7.66
N PHE A 67 -7.26 23.97 -6.67
CA PHE A 67 -6.21 24.05 -5.66
C PHE A 67 -4.93 23.36 -6.13
N PRO A 68 -3.74 23.80 -5.64
CA PRO A 68 -2.48 23.23 -6.07
C PRO A 68 -2.31 21.78 -5.59
N PHE A 69 -1.52 21.02 -6.33
CA PHE A 69 -1.04 19.73 -5.88
C PHE A 69 0.04 19.88 -4.80
N THR A 70 0.14 18.86 -3.96
CA THR A 70 1.28 18.63 -3.09
C THR A 70 2.01 17.37 -3.58
N ALA A 71 3.31 17.43 -3.75
CA ALA A 71 4.12 16.27 -4.04
C ALA A 71 5.15 16.01 -2.92
N LYS A 72 5.87 14.92 -3.00
CA LYS A 72 6.86 14.54 -2.00
C LYS A 72 8.03 15.53 -1.89
N ALA A 73 8.30 16.28 -2.98
CA ALA A 73 9.32 17.32 -3.02
C ALA A 73 9.00 18.44 -2.01
N GLU A 74 7.77 18.97 -2.04
CA GLU A 74 7.34 20.03 -1.14
C GLU A 74 7.40 19.61 0.34
N LEU A 75 7.10 18.34 0.64
CA LEU A 75 7.24 17.82 2.01
C LEU A 75 8.69 17.80 2.46
N ARG A 76 9.63 17.48 1.56
CA ARG A 76 11.08 17.48 1.84
C ARG A 76 11.67 18.89 1.95
N GLU A 77 11.23 19.81 1.10
CA GLU A 77 11.65 21.22 1.14
C GLU A 77 11.24 21.90 2.45
N ASN A 78 10.10 21.52 3.00
CA ASN A 78 9.58 22.01 4.26
C ASN A 78 9.99 21.16 5.48
N TYR A 79 11.02 20.29 5.33
CA TYR A 79 11.56 19.47 6.42
C TYR A 79 12.12 20.33 7.55
N PRO A 80 11.96 19.99 8.85
CA PRO A 80 11.15 18.83 9.30
C PRO A 80 9.70 19.17 9.65
N PHE A 81 9.34 20.44 9.94
CA PHE A 81 8.05 20.82 10.53
C PHE A 81 7.29 21.89 9.75
N GLY A 82 7.81 22.31 8.59
CA GLY A 82 7.20 23.41 7.80
C GLY A 82 5.82 23.11 7.22
N MET A 83 5.40 21.83 7.23
CA MET A 83 4.06 21.42 6.80
C MET A 83 3.10 21.20 7.97
N PHE A 84 3.49 21.49 9.20
CA PHE A 84 2.63 21.28 10.37
C PHE A 84 1.70 22.48 10.57
N ALA A 85 0.43 22.17 10.77
CA ALA A 85 -0.63 23.14 10.98
C ALA A 85 -0.92 23.39 12.48
N VAL A 86 -0.16 22.77 13.37
CA VAL A 86 -0.30 22.93 14.83
C VAL A 86 1.04 23.19 15.49
N PRO A 87 1.07 23.86 16.65
CA PRO A 87 2.30 24.00 17.45
C PRO A 87 2.88 22.63 17.83
N ARG A 88 4.21 22.57 17.96
CA ARG A 88 4.94 21.31 18.24
C ARG A 88 4.47 20.60 19.51
N GLU A 89 4.05 21.37 20.51
CA GLU A 89 3.56 20.88 21.80
C GLU A 89 2.24 20.09 21.66
N ARG A 90 1.52 20.29 20.58
CA ARG A 90 0.30 19.51 20.24
C ARG A 90 0.60 18.22 19.48
N VAL A 91 1.83 18.04 19.01
CA VAL A 91 2.24 16.85 18.27
C VAL A 91 2.53 15.71 19.24
N ALA A 92 1.70 14.69 19.24
CA ALA A 92 1.81 13.52 20.12
C ALA A 92 2.76 12.45 19.56
N ARG A 93 2.94 12.40 18.22
CA ARG A 93 3.74 11.36 17.56
C ARG A 93 4.35 11.89 16.26
N LEU A 94 5.57 11.40 15.96
CA LEU A 94 6.25 11.61 14.70
C LEU A 94 6.52 10.26 14.03
N HIS A 95 6.30 10.19 12.74
CA HIS A 95 6.76 9.13 11.87
C HIS A 95 7.58 9.71 10.72
N ALA A 96 8.27 8.85 9.98
CA ALA A 96 8.97 9.26 8.78
C ALA A 96 8.97 8.14 7.74
N SER A 97 8.84 8.51 6.48
CA SER A 97 9.06 7.57 5.39
C SER A 97 10.56 7.38 5.13
N SER A 98 10.98 6.18 4.74
CA SER A 98 12.37 5.91 4.34
C SER A 98 12.72 6.76 3.12
N GLY A 99 13.64 7.70 3.29
CA GLY A 99 14.17 8.49 2.17
C GLY A 99 15.25 7.69 1.44
N THR A 100 14.93 7.06 0.33
CA THR A 100 15.93 6.37 -0.54
C THR A 100 16.93 7.34 -1.18
N THR A 101 16.67 8.64 -1.17
CA THR A 101 17.44 9.67 -1.86
C THR A 101 17.80 10.89 -1.00
N GLY A 102 17.92 10.73 0.33
CA GLY A 102 18.31 11.86 1.20
C GLY A 102 17.44 12.03 2.47
N ARG A 103 16.95 13.25 2.72
CA ARG A 103 16.18 13.54 3.95
C ARG A 103 14.85 12.76 3.96
N PRO A 104 14.47 12.14 5.10
CA PRO A 104 13.19 11.47 5.24
C PRO A 104 12.03 12.47 5.16
N THR A 105 10.84 12.02 4.78
CA THR A 105 9.61 12.82 4.92
C THR A 105 9.06 12.60 6.32
N VAL A 106 9.07 13.65 7.14
CA VAL A 106 8.54 13.60 8.51
C VAL A 106 7.04 13.90 8.48
N VAL A 107 6.27 13.11 9.21
CA VAL A 107 4.83 13.30 9.38
C VAL A 107 4.48 13.35 10.86
N GLY A 108 3.62 14.28 11.23
CA GLY A 108 3.19 14.51 12.61
C GLY A 108 1.73 14.13 12.84
N TYR A 109 1.42 13.79 14.07
CA TYR A 109 0.08 13.43 14.53
C TYR A 109 -0.22 14.10 15.86
N THR A 110 -1.38 14.75 15.98
CA THR A 110 -1.95 15.11 17.29
C THR A 110 -2.47 13.86 17.99
N ARG A 111 -2.92 13.98 19.24
CA ARG A 111 -3.62 12.88 19.91
C ARG A 111 -4.89 12.51 19.13
N ALA A 112 -5.67 13.49 18.68
CA ALA A 112 -6.88 13.26 17.88
C ALA A 112 -6.57 12.56 16.53
N ASP A 113 -5.46 12.91 15.87
CA ASP A 113 -5.01 12.21 14.67
C ASP A 113 -4.70 10.74 14.96
N VAL A 114 -4.01 10.43 16.08
CA VAL A 114 -3.69 9.05 16.49
C VAL A 114 -4.98 8.26 16.77
N ASP A 115 -5.94 8.86 17.47
CA ASP A 115 -7.20 8.21 17.81
C ASP A 115 -8.07 7.98 16.57
N THR A 116 -8.10 8.95 15.63
CA THR A 116 -8.75 8.79 14.33
C THR A 116 -8.12 7.67 13.52
N TRP A 117 -6.79 7.61 13.47
CA TRP A 117 -6.08 6.56 12.76
C TRP A 117 -6.32 5.17 13.34
N ALA A 118 -6.34 5.05 14.68
CA ALA A 118 -6.69 3.80 15.35
C ALA A 118 -8.09 3.30 14.95
N LYS A 119 -9.09 4.20 14.90
CA LYS A 119 -10.46 3.88 14.46
C LYS A 119 -10.52 3.45 12.99
N LEU A 120 -9.80 4.15 12.10
CA LEU A 120 -9.72 3.79 10.68
C LEU A 120 -9.07 2.42 10.46
N MET A 121 -8.04 2.12 11.23
CA MET A 121 -7.41 0.81 11.20
C MET A 121 -8.29 -0.29 11.78
N ALA A 122 -9.02 -0.02 12.87
CA ALA A 122 -10.00 -0.95 13.43
C ALA A 122 -11.09 -1.27 12.41
N ARG A 123 -11.62 -0.23 11.72
CA ARG A 123 -12.58 -0.37 10.60
C ARG A 123 -11.99 -1.22 9.49
N SER A 124 -10.73 -0.98 9.11
CA SER A 124 -10.04 -1.73 8.06
C SER A 124 -9.84 -3.20 8.43
N ILE A 125 -9.42 -3.49 9.66
CA ILE A 125 -9.23 -4.87 10.15
C ILE A 125 -10.59 -5.60 10.16
N ARG A 126 -11.67 -4.93 10.61
CA ARG A 126 -13.03 -5.48 10.61
C ARG A 126 -13.51 -5.73 9.17
N ALA A 127 -13.35 -4.78 8.26
CA ALA A 127 -13.76 -4.94 6.85
C ALA A 127 -13.01 -6.10 6.17
N ALA A 128 -11.75 -6.32 6.53
CA ALA A 128 -10.97 -7.46 6.07
C ALA A 128 -11.37 -8.80 6.74
N GLY A 129 -12.30 -8.81 7.69
CA GLY A 129 -12.80 -10.01 8.35
C GLY A 129 -12.21 -10.30 9.74
N GLY A 130 -11.39 -9.39 10.29
CA GLY A 130 -10.96 -9.45 11.68
C GLY A 130 -12.10 -9.16 12.64
N ARG A 131 -12.13 -9.80 13.79
CA ARG A 131 -13.21 -9.72 14.77
C ARG A 131 -12.69 -9.33 16.14
N ARG A 132 -13.53 -8.67 16.91
CA ARG A 132 -13.26 -8.45 18.33
C ARG A 132 -12.93 -9.78 19.03
N GLY A 133 -11.82 -9.78 19.78
CA GLY A 133 -11.32 -10.98 20.47
C GLY A 133 -10.32 -11.80 19.67
N ASP A 134 -10.18 -11.59 18.36
CA ASP A 134 -9.11 -12.22 17.58
C ASP A 134 -7.73 -11.81 18.09
N ARG A 135 -6.74 -12.66 17.90
CA ARG A 135 -5.33 -12.36 18.11
C ARG A 135 -4.74 -11.91 16.78
N VAL A 136 -4.12 -10.73 16.76
CA VAL A 136 -3.55 -10.11 15.57
C VAL A 136 -2.02 -10.15 15.65
N HIS A 137 -1.40 -10.95 14.79
CA HIS A 137 0.04 -11.05 14.66
C HIS A 137 0.54 -9.92 13.74
N VAL A 138 1.24 -8.93 14.32
CA VAL A 138 1.77 -7.79 13.59
C VAL A 138 3.22 -8.03 13.22
N ALA A 139 3.46 -8.39 11.95
CA ALA A 139 4.77 -8.62 11.36
C ALA A 139 5.25 -7.43 10.50
N TYR A 140 4.62 -6.27 10.60
CA TYR A 140 5.16 -5.01 10.10
C TYR A 140 6.20 -4.43 11.05
N GLY A 141 7.22 -3.76 10.49
CA GLY A 141 8.25 -3.09 11.30
C GLY A 141 7.66 -1.99 12.20
N TYR A 142 8.09 -1.99 13.45
CA TYR A 142 7.86 -0.91 14.40
C TYR A 142 8.98 0.13 14.31
N GLY A 143 8.72 1.37 14.68
CA GLY A 143 9.69 2.47 14.64
C GLY A 143 9.15 3.70 13.91
N LEU A 144 9.98 4.37 13.11
CA LEU A 144 9.58 5.57 12.36
C LEU A 144 8.59 5.26 11.23
N PHE A 145 8.57 4.04 10.73
CA PHE A 145 7.60 3.60 9.73
C PHE A 145 6.20 3.43 10.34
N THR A 146 5.16 3.73 9.56
CA THR A 146 3.77 3.78 10.08
C THR A 146 3.10 2.41 10.20
N GLY A 147 3.61 1.38 9.50
CA GLY A 147 2.92 0.09 9.36
C GLY A 147 2.64 -0.62 10.67
N GLY A 148 3.67 -0.87 11.49
CA GLY A 148 3.55 -1.63 12.73
C GLY A 148 2.64 -0.95 13.76
N LEU A 149 2.86 0.35 14.02
CA LEU A 149 2.05 1.09 15.00
C LEU A 149 0.63 1.31 14.52
N GLY A 150 0.39 1.53 13.22
CA GLY A 150 -0.97 1.62 12.67
C GLY A 150 -1.76 0.33 12.91
N ALA A 151 -1.18 -0.82 12.53
CA ALA A 151 -1.78 -2.14 12.76
C ALA A 151 -2.06 -2.39 14.26
N HIS A 152 -1.07 -2.09 15.11
CA HIS A 152 -1.14 -2.29 16.56
C HIS A 152 -2.33 -1.54 17.19
N TYR A 153 -2.34 -0.21 17.04
CA TYR A 153 -3.41 0.60 17.65
C TYR A 153 -4.79 0.31 17.06
N GLY A 154 -4.87 -0.02 15.77
CA GLY A 154 -6.13 -0.42 15.15
C GLY A 154 -6.66 -1.75 15.67
N ALA A 155 -5.80 -2.72 15.91
CA ALA A 155 -6.19 -4.00 16.48
C ALA A 155 -6.66 -3.85 17.94
N GLU A 156 -5.95 -3.04 18.75
CA GLU A 156 -6.40 -2.73 20.13
C GLU A 156 -7.75 -2.00 20.14
N GLU A 157 -7.94 -1.00 19.26
CA GLU A 157 -9.21 -0.25 19.12
C GLU A 157 -10.37 -1.16 18.73
N LEU A 158 -10.14 -2.16 17.87
CA LEU A 158 -11.15 -3.19 17.53
C LEU A 158 -11.47 -4.12 18.72
N GLY A 159 -10.59 -4.17 19.71
CA GLY A 159 -10.70 -5.07 20.85
C GLY A 159 -10.08 -6.45 20.61
N CYS A 160 -9.04 -6.49 19.77
CA CYS A 160 -8.21 -7.67 19.53
C CYS A 160 -7.04 -7.74 20.53
N THR A 161 -6.45 -8.93 20.65
CA THR A 161 -5.17 -9.11 21.34
C THR A 161 -4.03 -8.94 20.33
N VAL A 162 -3.12 -8.01 20.56
CA VAL A 162 -1.98 -7.77 19.64
C VAL A 162 -0.78 -8.62 20.02
N VAL A 163 -0.17 -9.28 19.02
CA VAL A 163 1.12 -9.93 19.12
C VAL A 163 2.14 -9.06 18.34
N PRO A 164 2.91 -8.17 19.00
CA PRO A 164 3.73 -7.15 18.34
C PRO A 164 5.13 -7.67 18.00
N VAL A 165 5.21 -8.54 17.00
CA VAL A 165 6.44 -9.29 16.67
C VAL A 165 7.45 -8.43 15.90
N SER A 166 6.98 -7.49 15.07
CA SER A 166 7.79 -6.76 14.09
C SER A 166 8.20 -7.65 12.89
N GLY A 167 8.90 -7.07 11.91
CA GLY A 167 9.43 -7.82 10.76
C GLY A 167 10.73 -8.57 11.08
N GLY A 168 11.07 -9.54 10.25
CA GLY A 168 12.29 -10.34 10.35
C GLY A 168 12.18 -11.52 11.31
N MET A 169 13.31 -12.21 11.53
CA MET A 169 13.40 -13.41 12.38
C MET A 169 12.35 -14.47 12.00
N THR A 170 12.38 -14.95 10.77
CA THR A 170 11.32 -15.76 10.16
C THR A 170 11.01 -17.05 10.94
N GLU A 171 12.02 -17.71 11.47
CA GLU A 171 11.84 -18.89 12.35
C GLU A 171 11.02 -18.55 13.62
N ARG A 172 11.29 -17.38 14.19
CA ARG A 172 10.53 -16.90 15.37
C ARG A 172 9.09 -16.55 15.01
N GLN A 173 8.83 -16.01 13.81
CA GLN A 173 7.46 -15.78 13.32
C GLN A 173 6.69 -17.10 13.32
N VAL A 174 7.26 -18.16 12.73
CA VAL A 174 6.63 -19.50 12.68
C VAL A 174 6.36 -20.03 14.09
N MET A 175 7.35 -19.97 14.99
CA MET A 175 7.19 -20.39 16.37
C MET A 175 6.02 -19.67 17.05
N LEU A 176 5.97 -18.33 16.96
CA LEU A 176 4.93 -17.54 17.63
C LEU A 176 3.54 -17.73 17.01
N ILE A 177 3.44 -17.99 15.70
CA ILE A 177 2.16 -18.33 15.06
C ILE A 177 1.63 -19.67 15.62
N ARG A 178 2.51 -20.64 15.84
CA ARG A 178 2.12 -21.94 16.45
C ARG A 178 1.75 -21.82 17.91
N ASP A 179 2.54 -21.10 18.70
CA ASP A 179 2.42 -21.05 20.15
C ASP A 179 1.28 -20.12 20.61
N LEU A 180 1.05 -19.00 19.89
CA LEU A 180 0.08 -17.99 20.25
C LEU A 180 -1.22 -18.08 19.43
N GLU A 181 -1.25 -18.90 18.41
CA GLU A 181 -2.41 -19.22 17.57
C GLU A 181 -3.20 -17.97 17.10
N PRO A 182 -2.59 -16.99 16.42
CA PRO A 182 -3.32 -15.81 15.95
C PRO A 182 -4.29 -16.16 14.82
N GLU A 183 -5.44 -15.49 14.81
CA GLU A 183 -6.44 -15.61 13.75
C GLU A 183 -6.16 -14.67 12.58
N VAL A 184 -5.52 -13.52 12.86
CA VAL A 184 -5.20 -12.49 11.87
C VAL A 184 -3.69 -12.25 11.81
N ILE A 185 -3.15 -12.12 10.61
CA ILE A 185 -1.77 -11.67 10.39
C ILE A 185 -1.74 -10.41 9.55
N MET A 186 -0.93 -9.42 9.94
CA MET A 186 -0.69 -8.20 9.19
C MET A 186 0.79 -8.12 8.81
N VAL A 187 1.07 -8.18 7.50
CA VAL A 187 2.43 -8.39 6.99
C VAL A 187 2.51 -7.96 5.51
N THR A 188 3.71 -7.78 4.95
CA THR A 188 3.85 -7.62 3.49
C THR A 188 3.61 -8.95 2.78
N PRO A 189 3.01 -8.96 1.58
CA PRO A 189 2.68 -10.23 0.90
C PRO A 189 3.92 -11.06 0.59
N SER A 190 5.01 -10.43 0.16
CA SER A 190 6.27 -11.14 -0.11
C SER A 190 6.89 -11.78 1.14
N TYR A 191 6.78 -11.12 2.30
CA TYR A 191 7.29 -11.67 3.54
C TYR A 191 6.39 -12.80 4.09
N MET A 192 5.07 -12.74 3.82
CA MET A 192 4.18 -13.86 4.13
C MET A 192 4.59 -15.14 3.38
N LEU A 193 4.94 -15.04 2.09
CA LEU A 193 5.46 -16.19 1.35
C LEU A 193 6.72 -16.76 1.98
N ALA A 194 7.65 -15.90 2.43
CA ALA A 194 8.85 -16.36 3.13
C ALA A 194 8.53 -17.06 4.47
N ILE A 195 7.50 -16.60 5.19
CA ILE A 195 7.03 -17.25 6.42
C ILE A 195 6.43 -18.64 6.08
N VAL A 196 5.66 -18.74 5.00
CA VAL A 196 5.08 -20.02 4.56
C VAL A 196 6.15 -21.01 4.13
N ASP A 197 7.14 -20.55 3.36
CA ASP A 197 8.29 -21.38 2.95
C ASP A 197 9.06 -21.92 4.19
N GLU A 198 9.22 -21.09 5.21
CA GLU A 198 9.84 -21.48 6.47
C GLU A 198 8.98 -22.48 7.27
N MET A 199 7.64 -22.33 7.28
CA MET A 199 6.73 -23.33 7.88
C MET A 199 6.95 -24.71 7.25
N GLU A 200 6.95 -24.76 5.91
CA GLU A 200 7.15 -26.00 5.17
C GLU A 200 8.55 -26.60 5.43
N ARG A 201 9.60 -25.76 5.49
CA ARG A 201 10.96 -26.19 5.84
C ARG A 201 11.04 -26.81 7.22
N GLN A 202 10.25 -26.31 8.18
CA GLN A 202 10.16 -26.87 9.53
C GLN A 202 9.21 -28.09 9.64
N GLY A 203 8.58 -28.52 8.54
CA GLY A 203 7.58 -29.59 8.52
C GLY A 203 6.24 -29.20 9.16
N VAL A 204 5.95 -27.90 9.24
CA VAL A 204 4.67 -27.37 9.71
C VAL A 204 3.74 -27.21 8.50
N ASP A 205 2.56 -27.83 8.56
CA ASP A 205 1.53 -27.60 7.55
C ASP A 205 0.93 -26.20 7.71
N PRO A 206 1.12 -25.26 6.76
CA PRO A 206 0.59 -23.91 6.86
C PRO A 206 -0.94 -23.86 6.96
N ARG A 207 -1.65 -24.83 6.36
CA ARG A 207 -3.11 -24.93 6.38
C ARG A 207 -3.67 -25.35 7.74
N ALA A 208 -2.85 -26.00 8.57
CA ALA A 208 -3.22 -26.44 9.89
C ALA A 208 -3.07 -25.34 10.97
N THR A 209 -2.61 -24.16 10.58
CA THR A 209 -2.45 -23.01 11.50
C THR A 209 -3.80 -22.40 11.89
N SER A 210 -3.78 -21.57 12.92
CA SER A 210 -4.94 -20.78 13.37
C SER A 210 -5.29 -19.61 12.46
N LEU A 211 -4.42 -19.25 11.51
CA LEU A 211 -4.62 -18.10 10.62
C LEU A 211 -5.90 -18.25 9.79
N ARG A 212 -6.69 -17.19 9.75
CA ARG A 212 -7.95 -17.11 8.99
C ARG A 212 -8.00 -15.92 8.06
N VAL A 213 -7.29 -14.83 8.41
CA VAL A 213 -7.23 -13.57 7.66
C VAL A 213 -5.80 -13.08 7.58
N GLY A 214 -5.33 -12.83 6.38
CA GLY A 214 -4.09 -12.11 6.11
C GLY A 214 -4.42 -10.75 5.53
N ILE A 215 -3.91 -9.67 6.13
CA ILE A 215 -4.06 -8.30 5.66
C ILE A 215 -2.72 -7.83 5.15
N PHE A 216 -2.61 -7.69 3.84
CA PHE A 216 -1.36 -7.47 3.12
C PHE A 216 -1.29 -6.08 2.55
N GLY A 217 -0.13 -5.44 2.60
CA GLY A 217 0.07 -4.11 2.05
C GLY A 217 1.53 -3.67 2.10
N ALA A 218 1.76 -2.38 1.92
CA ALA A 218 3.06 -1.72 1.85
C ALA A 218 3.85 -1.98 0.55
N GLU A 219 3.47 -2.93 -0.27
CA GLU A 219 4.02 -3.20 -1.60
C GLU A 219 2.89 -3.63 -2.56
N PRO A 220 3.02 -3.36 -3.87
CA PRO A 220 2.11 -3.93 -4.86
C PRO A 220 2.22 -5.45 -4.90
N TRP A 221 1.10 -6.14 -5.11
CA TRP A 221 1.06 -7.58 -5.27
C TRP A 221 -0.06 -8.00 -6.22
N THR A 222 0.00 -9.23 -6.75
CA THR A 222 -0.84 -9.68 -7.84
C THR A 222 -1.97 -10.60 -7.37
N GLU A 223 -2.96 -10.82 -8.25
CA GLU A 223 -4.02 -11.78 -7.99
C GLU A 223 -3.49 -13.23 -7.96
N ASP A 224 -2.43 -13.50 -8.71
CA ASP A 224 -1.76 -14.81 -8.68
C ASP A 224 -1.11 -15.06 -7.31
N MET A 225 -0.47 -14.05 -6.73
CA MET A 225 0.07 -14.12 -5.36
C MET A 225 -1.03 -14.30 -4.32
N ARG A 226 -2.19 -13.63 -4.47
CA ARG A 226 -3.37 -13.86 -3.62
C ARG A 226 -3.76 -15.33 -3.63
N ARG A 227 -3.92 -15.89 -4.83
CA ARG A 227 -4.31 -17.30 -4.99
C ARG A 227 -3.29 -18.24 -4.36
N GLU A 228 -2.01 -17.98 -4.53
CA GLU A 228 -0.96 -18.77 -3.90
C GLU A 228 -1.07 -18.74 -2.36
N LEU A 229 -1.18 -17.55 -1.77
CA LEU A 229 -1.32 -17.39 -0.32
C LEU A 229 -2.59 -18.07 0.22
N GLU A 230 -3.74 -17.86 -0.44
CA GLU A 230 -5.03 -18.47 -0.02
C GLU A 230 -4.98 -20.01 -0.12
N GLN A 231 -4.36 -20.55 -1.17
CA GLN A 231 -4.23 -22.00 -1.35
C GLN A 231 -3.30 -22.62 -0.32
N ARG A 232 -2.15 -21.99 -0.04
CA ARG A 232 -1.16 -22.54 0.89
C ARG A 232 -1.57 -22.43 2.35
N LEU A 233 -2.43 -21.46 2.72
CA LEU A 233 -2.78 -21.15 4.12
C LEU A 233 -4.24 -21.44 4.48
N ASP A 234 -5.13 -21.66 3.50
CA ASP A 234 -6.59 -21.76 3.69
C ASP A 234 -7.19 -20.58 4.46
N MET A 235 -6.69 -19.37 4.21
CA MET A 235 -7.14 -18.12 4.83
C MET A 235 -7.59 -17.11 3.78
N HIS A 236 -8.35 -16.09 4.18
CA HIS A 236 -8.64 -14.93 3.33
C HIS A 236 -7.41 -14.02 3.21
N ALA A 237 -7.04 -13.64 1.99
CA ALA A 237 -5.97 -12.69 1.71
C ALA A 237 -6.55 -11.36 1.19
N LEU A 238 -6.41 -10.29 1.97
CA LEU A 238 -7.01 -8.97 1.73
C LEU A 238 -5.92 -7.92 1.54
N ASP A 239 -6.16 -6.98 0.65
CA ASP A 239 -5.27 -5.87 0.40
C ASP A 239 -5.61 -4.67 1.30
N ILE A 240 -4.59 -4.00 1.83
CA ILE A 240 -4.70 -2.76 2.59
C ILE A 240 -3.75 -1.71 2.02
N TYR A 241 -4.29 -0.53 1.75
CA TYR A 241 -3.53 0.58 1.20
C TYR A 241 -3.40 1.75 2.18
N GLY A 242 -2.26 2.41 2.10
CA GLY A 242 -2.00 3.65 2.80
C GLY A 242 -0.56 4.11 2.62
N LEU A 243 -0.32 5.35 2.99
CA LEU A 243 1.00 5.98 2.91
C LEU A 243 1.17 6.93 4.09
N SER A 244 2.40 7.04 4.58
CA SER A 244 2.74 7.83 5.76
C SER A 244 2.35 9.30 5.60
N GLU A 245 2.50 9.84 4.40
CA GLU A 245 2.25 11.24 4.07
C GLU A 245 0.77 11.63 4.25
N VAL A 246 -0.16 10.70 4.05
CA VAL A 246 -1.60 10.96 4.19
C VAL A 246 -2.10 10.57 5.58
N MET A 247 -1.84 9.33 6.04
CA MET A 247 -2.21 8.89 7.39
C MET A 247 -1.31 7.73 7.88
N GLY A 248 -0.97 6.80 7.02
CA GLY A 248 -0.39 5.49 7.28
C GLY A 248 -1.24 4.41 6.63
N PRO A 249 -1.15 3.13 7.02
CA PRO A 249 -2.07 2.10 6.57
C PRO A 249 -3.51 2.42 7.00
N GLY A 250 -4.50 1.87 6.30
CA GLY A 250 -5.91 2.08 6.59
C GLY A 250 -6.53 3.31 5.94
N VAL A 251 -5.98 3.78 4.80
CA VAL A 251 -6.62 4.74 3.89
C VAL A 251 -7.68 4.03 3.05
N ALA A 252 -7.36 2.83 2.57
CA ALA A 252 -8.28 1.96 1.88
C ALA A 252 -8.02 0.49 2.21
N VAL A 253 -9.04 -0.36 2.10
CA VAL A 253 -8.95 -1.80 2.36
C VAL A 253 -9.95 -2.58 1.52
N GLU A 254 -9.61 -3.81 1.14
CA GLU A 254 -10.57 -4.74 0.57
C GLU A 254 -11.53 -5.27 1.64
N CYS A 255 -12.80 -5.36 1.28
CA CYS A 255 -13.81 -6.02 2.11
C CYS A 255 -13.80 -7.52 1.84
N VAL A 256 -13.84 -8.32 2.92
CA VAL A 256 -13.81 -9.79 2.83
C VAL A 256 -14.98 -10.37 2.04
N GLU A 257 -16.11 -9.65 1.98
CA GLU A 257 -17.33 -10.03 1.26
C GLU A 257 -17.13 -10.11 -0.25
N THR A 258 -16.33 -9.20 -0.82
CA THR A 258 -16.27 -9.03 -2.28
C THR A 258 -14.88 -9.20 -2.87
N LYS A 259 -13.83 -8.77 -2.16
CA LYS A 259 -12.42 -8.79 -2.63
C LYS A 259 -12.23 -8.20 -4.04
N ASP A 260 -12.98 -7.15 -4.35
CA ASP A 260 -13.12 -6.59 -5.69
C ASP A 260 -12.54 -5.18 -5.85
N GLY A 261 -11.55 -4.87 -5.03
CA GLY A 261 -10.86 -3.59 -4.93
C GLY A 261 -11.00 -2.99 -3.53
N LEU A 262 -10.21 -1.95 -3.26
CA LEU A 262 -10.07 -1.40 -1.92
C LEU A 262 -11.03 -0.24 -1.72
N HIS A 263 -11.97 -0.36 -0.77
CA HIS A 263 -12.83 0.74 -0.36
C HIS A 263 -12.02 1.82 0.34
N LEU A 264 -12.10 3.04 -0.17
CA LEU A 264 -11.50 4.22 0.45
C LEU A 264 -12.38 4.70 1.59
N TRP A 265 -11.79 5.06 2.71
CA TRP A 265 -12.53 5.70 3.80
C TRP A 265 -12.79 7.18 3.44
N GLU A 266 -13.73 7.39 2.51
CA GLU A 266 -14.05 8.68 1.90
C GLU A 266 -14.62 9.71 2.88
N ASP A 267 -14.97 9.31 4.07
CA ASP A 267 -15.28 10.23 5.17
C ASP A 267 -14.03 10.91 5.74
N HIS A 268 -12.83 10.35 5.52
CA HIS A 268 -11.56 10.91 5.99
C HIS A 268 -10.60 11.30 4.86
N PHE A 269 -10.79 10.78 3.65
CA PHE A 269 -9.93 11.04 2.50
C PHE A 269 -10.77 11.30 1.26
N TYR A 270 -10.45 12.37 0.54
CA TYR A 270 -11.09 12.65 -0.75
C TYR A 270 -10.13 12.23 -1.88
N PRO A 271 -10.53 11.27 -2.72
CA PRO A 271 -9.72 10.82 -3.84
C PRO A 271 -10.05 11.56 -5.12
N GLU A 272 -9.03 11.81 -5.93
CA GLU A 272 -9.11 12.18 -7.34
C GLU A 272 -8.24 11.21 -8.14
N ILE A 273 -8.60 10.93 -9.39
CA ILE A 273 -7.69 10.33 -10.36
C ILE A 273 -7.30 11.43 -11.34
N ILE A 274 -6.02 11.56 -11.64
CA ILE A 274 -5.52 12.55 -12.58
C ILE A 274 -4.71 11.91 -13.70
N ASP A 275 -4.67 12.57 -14.85
CA ASP A 275 -3.65 12.30 -15.84
C ASP A 275 -2.27 12.66 -15.25
N PRO A 276 -1.31 11.73 -15.20
CA PRO A 276 -0.02 11.98 -14.53
C PRO A 276 0.85 13.04 -15.23
N VAL A 277 0.58 13.35 -16.52
CA VAL A 277 1.32 14.31 -17.33
C VAL A 277 0.68 15.69 -17.30
N THR A 278 -0.63 15.77 -17.59
CA THR A 278 -1.35 17.05 -17.66
C THR A 278 -1.82 17.55 -16.29
N GLY A 279 -2.07 16.64 -15.34
CA GLY A 279 -2.65 16.94 -14.05
C GLY A 279 -4.18 17.16 -14.09
N GLU A 280 -4.83 16.93 -15.24
CA GLU A 280 -6.27 17.01 -15.36
C GLU A 280 -6.97 15.88 -14.59
N VAL A 281 -8.08 16.21 -13.92
CA VAL A 281 -8.89 15.23 -13.19
C VAL A 281 -9.65 14.38 -14.22
N LEU A 282 -9.49 13.06 -14.09
CA LEU A 282 -10.14 12.08 -14.94
C LEU A 282 -11.48 11.60 -14.33
N PRO A 283 -12.46 11.23 -15.16
CA PRO A 283 -13.70 10.62 -14.69
C PRO A 283 -13.47 9.30 -13.93
N ASP A 284 -14.40 8.97 -13.02
CA ASP A 284 -14.41 7.68 -12.36
C ASP A 284 -14.45 6.55 -13.42
N GLY A 285 -13.64 5.51 -13.22
CA GLY A 285 -13.44 4.40 -14.13
C GLY A 285 -12.22 4.53 -15.06
N GLU A 286 -11.72 5.73 -15.30
CA GLU A 286 -10.49 5.94 -16.06
C GLU A 286 -9.24 5.71 -15.20
N ARG A 287 -8.17 5.19 -15.83
CA ARG A 287 -6.89 4.94 -15.15
C ARG A 287 -6.03 6.18 -15.16
N GLY A 288 -5.43 6.49 -14.00
CA GLY A 288 -4.50 7.60 -13.83
C GLY A 288 -3.76 7.51 -12.51
N GLU A 289 -3.16 8.61 -12.10
CA GLU A 289 -2.48 8.74 -10.82
C GLU A 289 -3.50 9.08 -9.71
N LEU A 290 -3.45 8.33 -8.61
CA LEU A 290 -4.24 8.63 -7.42
C LEU A 290 -3.72 9.88 -6.72
N VAL A 291 -4.63 10.79 -6.43
CA VAL A 291 -4.40 11.99 -5.63
C VAL A 291 -5.31 11.94 -4.41
N LEU A 292 -4.79 12.26 -3.24
CA LEU A 292 -5.53 12.21 -1.99
C LEU A 292 -5.49 13.56 -1.26
N THR A 293 -6.64 14.00 -0.78
CA THR A 293 -6.76 15.12 0.17
C THR A 293 -7.27 14.59 1.51
N SER A 294 -6.53 14.86 2.59
CA SER A 294 -6.98 14.52 3.94
C SER A 294 -8.09 15.46 4.41
N LEU A 295 -9.15 14.92 4.99
CA LEU A 295 -10.33 15.69 5.43
C LEU A 295 -10.35 15.96 6.93
N THR A 296 -9.56 15.24 7.73
CA THR A 296 -9.65 15.25 9.20
C THR A 296 -8.29 15.32 9.90
N ARG A 297 -7.19 15.48 9.15
CA ARG A 297 -5.85 15.61 9.72
C ARG A 297 -5.66 16.98 10.39
N GLU A 298 -5.27 16.97 11.68
CA GLU A 298 -4.98 18.19 12.41
C GLU A 298 -3.50 18.61 12.32
N ALA A 299 -2.57 17.68 12.60
CA ALA A 299 -1.16 18.05 12.69
C ALA A 299 -0.57 18.44 11.34
N MET A 300 -0.89 17.68 10.30
CA MET A 300 -0.31 17.87 8.98
C MET A 300 -1.36 17.57 7.90
N PRO A 301 -2.27 18.51 7.62
CA PRO A 301 -3.21 18.36 6.51
C PRO A 301 -2.45 18.26 5.19
N VAL A 302 -2.91 17.38 4.29
CA VAL A 302 -2.40 17.28 2.93
C VAL A 302 -3.50 17.60 1.94
N VAL A 303 -3.20 18.49 0.99
CA VAL A 303 -4.13 18.93 -0.05
C VAL A 303 -3.63 18.43 -1.38
N ARG A 304 -4.48 17.68 -2.10
CA ARG A 304 -4.20 17.12 -3.43
C ARG A 304 -2.82 16.47 -3.53
N TYR A 305 -2.52 15.55 -2.60
CA TYR A 305 -1.23 14.87 -2.56
C TYR A 305 -1.10 13.87 -3.69
N ARG A 306 -0.11 14.06 -4.55
CA ARG A 306 0.24 13.15 -5.66
C ARG A 306 0.94 11.91 -5.11
N THR A 307 0.23 10.79 -5.09
CA THR A 307 0.75 9.53 -4.53
C THR A 307 1.75 8.83 -5.44
N ARG A 308 1.69 9.11 -6.74
CA ARG A 308 2.37 8.39 -7.82
C ARG A 308 1.84 6.98 -8.07
N ASP A 309 0.86 6.52 -7.33
CA ASP A 309 0.24 5.21 -7.50
C ASP A 309 -0.76 5.24 -8.65
N LEU A 310 -0.69 4.24 -9.54
CA LEU A 310 -1.56 4.12 -10.71
C LEU A 310 -2.74 3.21 -10.40
N THR A 311 -3.95 3.75 -10.54
CA THR A 311 -5.20 3.05 -10.29
C THR A 311 -6.36 3.75 -11.01
N ARG A 312 -7.60 3.39 -10.68
CA ARG A 312 -8.85 4.06 -11.05
C ARG A 312 -9.86 3.98 -9.93
N LEU A 313 -10.79 4.92 -9.88
CA LEU A 313 -11.93 4.88 -8.97
C LEU A 313 -13.06 4.03 -9.56
N LEU A 314 -13.65 3.19 -8.72
CA LEU A 314 -14.77 2.31 -9.05
C LEU A 314 -15.93 2.58 -8.08
N PRO A 315 -17.18 2.33 -8.47
CA PRO A 315 -18.34 2.42 -7.57
C PRO A 315 -18.16 1.55 -6.32
N GLY A 316 -18.78 1.94 -5.21
CA GLY A 316 -18.84 1.13 -4.01
C GLY A 316 -19.61 -0.18 -4.22
N THR A 317 -19.27 -1.22 -3.47
CA THR A 317 -19.95 -2.54 -3.48
C THR A 317 -20.37 -2.95 -2.08
N ALA A 318 -19.45 -3.49 -1.27
CA ALA A 318 -19.74 -3.85 0.12
C ALA A 318 -20.03 -2.61 1.02
N ARG A 319 -19.58 -1.43 0.61
CA ARG A 319 -19.80 -0.14 1.27
C ARG A 319 -20.18 0.91 0.22
N PRO A 320 -20.86 2.01 0.61
CA PRO A 320 -21.24 3.09 -0.33
C PRO A 320 -20.04 3.89 -0.86
N MET A 321 -18.92 3.84 -0.18
CA MET A 321 -17.68 4.54 -0.54
C MET A 321 -17.07 3.94 -1.79
N ARG A 322 -16.49 4.78 -2.65
CA ARG A 322 -15.78 4.34 -3.86
C ARG A 322 -14.60 3.44 -3.51
N ARG A 323 -14.24 2.61 -4.47
CA ARG A 323 -13.09 1.72 -4.38
C ARG A 323 -11.99 2.20 -5.31
N ILE A 324 -10.75 1.93 -4.96
CA ILE A 324 -9.66 1.92 -5.92
C ILE A 324 -9.45 0.50 -6.44
N GLU A 325 -9.16 0.39 -7.74
CA GLU A 325 -8.62 -0.85 -8.29
C GLU A 325 -7.26 -1.11 -7.63
N ARG A 326 -6.86 -2.38 -7.50
CA ARG A 326 -5.54 -2.72 -6.96
C ARG A 326 -4.44 -1.89 -7.63
N ILE A 327 -3.51 -1.38 -6.84
CA ILE A 327 -2.36 -0.65 -7.36
C ILE A 327 -1.49 -1.60 -8.19
N THR A 328 -1.36 -1.30 -9.48
CA THR A 328 -0.59 -2.11 -10.42
C THR A 328 0.84 -1.63 -10.59
N GLY A 329 1.16 -0.44 -10.13
CA GLY A 329 2.48 0.16 -10.20
C GLY A 329 2.46 1.62 -9.80
N ARG A 330 3.63 2.23 -9.81
CA ARG A 330 3.84 3.65 -9.53
C ARG A 330 4.48 4.32 -10.74
N THR A 331 4.17 5.59 -10.97
CA THR A 331 4.81 6.36 -12.05
C THR A 331 6.33 6.50 -11.85
N ASP A 332 6.81 6.44 -10.60
CA ASP A 332 8.23 6.52 -10.23
C ASP A 332 8.94 5.14 -10.13
N ASP A 333 8.19 4.02 -10.10
CA ASP A 333 8.73 2.65 -10.20
C ASP A 333 8.63 2.10 -11.63
N MET A 334 8.19 2.91 -12.58
CA MET A 334 8.10 2.54 -13.96
C MET A 334 9.51 2.51 -14.59
N MET A 335 9.90 1.35 -15.06
CA MET A 335 11.13 1.19 -15.83
C MET A 335 10.87 1.53 -17.29
N ILE A 336 11.58 2.51 -17.82
CA ILE A 336 11.57 2.77 -19.27
C ILE A 336 12.73 2.00 -19.90
N VAL A 337 12.41 0.98 -20.69
CA VAL A 337 13.40 0.13 -21.36
C VAL A 337 13.17 0.19 -22.85
N ARG A 338 14.07 0.85 -23.57
CA ARG A 338 13.98 1.04 -25.04
C ARG A 338 12.63 1.63 -25.51
N GLY A 339 12.09 2.58 -24.74
CA GLY A 339 10.82 3.24 -25.05
C GLY A 339 9.56 2.47 -24.62
N VAL A 340 9.72 1.31 -23.97
CA VAL A 340 8.60 0.55 -23.40
C VAL A 340 8.54 0.80 -21.89
N ASN A 341 7.33 1.11 -21.40
CA ASN A 341 7.06 1.24 -19.96
C ASN A 341 6.85 -0.15 -19.36
N VAL A 342 7.69 -0.52 -18.40
CA VAL A 342 7.68 -1.84 -17.75
C VAL A 342 7.49 -1.66 -16.24
N PHE A 343 6.53 -2.38 -15.67
CA PHE A 343 6.32 -2.42 -14.21
C PHE A 343 6.77 -3.77 -13.65
N PRO A 344 7.42 -3.80 -12.46
CA PRO A 344 7.81 -5.06 -11.83
C PRO A 344 6.65 -6.04 -11.63
N THR A 345 5.45 -5.54 -11.35
CA THR A 345 4.24 -6.36 -11.18
C THR A 345 3.84 -7.15 -12.43
N GLN A 346 4.11 -6.62 -13.62
CA GLN A 346 3.86 -7.35 -14.87
C GLN A 346 4.82 -8.56 -15.01
N ILE A 347 6.07 -8.38 -14.58
CA ILE A 347 7.06 -9.47 -14.56
C ILE A 347 6.70 -10.50 -13.49
N GLU A 348 6.30 -10.05 -12.30
CA GLU A 348 5.85 -10.91 -11.20
C GLU A 348 4.71 -11.83 -11.62
N GLU A 349 3.70 -11.29 -12.32
CA GLU A 349 2.57 -12.07 -12.82
C GLU A 349 3.00 -13.20 -13.75
N LEU A 350 3.97 -12.96 -14.61
CA LEU A 350 4.53 -14.00 -15.49
C LEU A 350 5.37 -15.03 -14.73
N ILE A 351 6.13 -14.62 -13.72
CA ILE A 351 6.90 -15.51 -12.86
C ILE A 351 5.95 -16.46 -12.10
N LEU A 352 4.88 -15.93 -11.50
CA LEU A 352 3.94 -16.71 -10.70
C LEU A 352 3.17 -17.76 -11.52
N ARG A 353 3.03 -17.55 -12.82
CA ARG A 353 2.45 -18.52 -13.76
C ARG A 353 3.44 -19.63 -14.17
N THR A 354 4.68 -19.58 -13.68
CA THR A 354 5.75 -20.49 -14.04
C THR A 354 6.14 -21.34 -12.82
N PRO A 355 5.63 -22.58 -12.67
CA PRO A 355 5.72 -23.37 -11.41
C PRO A 355 7.14 -23.61 -10.87
N ALA A 356 8.15 -23.69 -11.75
CA ALA A 356 9.54 -23.94 -11.36
C ALA A 356 10.26 -22.68 -10.84
N LEU A 357 9.63 -21.47 -10.93
CA LEU A 357 10.19 -20.22 -10.46
C LEU A 357 9.52 -19.79 -9.14
N SER A 358 10.30 -19.13 -8.31
CA SER A 358 9.85 -18.54 -7.04
C SER A 358 9.36 -17.10 -7.25
N PRO A 359 8.42 -16.57 -6.45
CA PRO A 359 8.01 -15.17 -6.49
C PRO A 359 9.11 -14.17 -6.08
N HIS A 360 10.27 -14.69 -5.66
CA HIS A 360 11.40 -13.86 -5.27
C HIS A 360 12.26 -13.51 -6.50
N PHE A 361 12.16 -12.24 -6.92
CA PHE A 361 12.87 -11.73 -8.08
C PHE A 361 13.31 -10.29 -7.92
N GLN A 362 14.22 -9.86 -8.78
CA GLN A 362 14.70 -8.48 -8.87
C GLN A 362 14.94 -8.10 -10.32
N CYS A 363 14.53 -6.90 -10.71
CA CYS A 363 14.73 -6.28 -12.00
C CYS A 363 15.99 -5.41 -11.94
N VAL A 364 17.02 -5.77 -12.66
CA VAL A 364 18.28 -5.01 -12.74
C VAL A 364 18.32 -4.26 -14.07
N LEU A 365 18.32 -2.95 -14.00
CA LEU A 365 18.50 -2.06 -15.13
C LEU A 365 19.99 -1.69 -15.27
N ASP A 366 20.52 -1.89 -16.45
CA ASP A 366 21.90 -1.55 -16.79
C ASP A 366 21.92 -0.84 -18.15
N ARG A 367 23.04 -0.18 -18.48
CA ARG A 367 23.26 0.47 -19.77
C ARG A 367 24.50 -0.09 -20.44
N ARG A 368 24.32 -0.81 -21.52
CA ARG A 368 25.44 -1.29 -22.36
C ARG A 368 25.58 -0.41 -23.58
N GLY A 369 26.61 0.42 -23.56
CA GLY A 369 26.83 1.44 -24.61
C GLY A 369 25.67 2.46 -24.61
N ARG A 370 24.85 2.46 -25.66
CA ARG A 370 23.71 3.39 -25.81
C ARG A 370 22.36 2.75 -25.52
N LEU A 371 22.31 1.48 -25.18
CA LEU A 371 21.05 0.74 -25.01
C LEU A 371 20.85 0.32 -23.56
N ASP A 372 19.68 0.64 -23.06
CA ASP A 372 19.23 0.13 -21.75
C ASP A 372 18.90 -1.37 -21.86
N THR A 373 19.33 -2.12 -20.87
CA THR A 373 19.09 -3.55 -20.72
C THR A 373 18.37 -3.83 -19.41
N LEU A 374 17.45 -4.77 -19.45
CA LEU A 374 16.74 -5.28 -18.28
C LEU A 374 17.12 -6.74 -18.08
N THR A 375 17.64 -7.05 -16.89
CA THR A 375 17.89 -8.42 -16.45
C THR A 375 16.96 -8.74 -15.29
N VAL A 376 16.21 -9.83 -15.38
CA VAL A 376 15.38 -10.35 -14.30
C VAL A 376 16.16 -11.45 -13.59
N HIS A 377 16.57 -11.20 -12.34
CA HIS A 377 17.07 -12.22 -11.44
C HIS A 377 15.88 -12.86 -10.73
N VAL A 378 15.67 -14.15 -10.91
CA VAL A 378 14.55 -14.88 -10.30
C VAL A 378 15.05 -16.16 -9.66
N GLU A 379 14.56 -16.47 -8.47
CA GLU A 379 14.94 -17.68 -7.78
C GLU A 379 14.25 -18.90 -8.35
N ARG A 380 14.97 -20.00 -8.36
CA ARG A 380 14.38 -21.33 -8.53
C ARG A 380 13.49 -21.64 -7.33
N ARG A 381 12.32 -22.22 -7.58
CA ARG A 381 11.45 -22.68 -6.49
C ARG A 381 12.14 -23.84 -5.74
N ALA A 382 12.07 -23.85 -4.43
CA ALA A 382 12.60 -24.93 -3.62
C ALA A 382 11.99 -26.28 -4.07
N GLY A 383 12.86 -27.27 -4.29
CA GLY A 383 12.46 -28.60 -4.79
C GLY A 383 12.33 -28.75 -6.30
N ALA A 384 12.31 -27.67 -7.09
CA ALA A 384 12.36 -27.78 -8.55
C ALA A 384 13.75 -28.19 -9.03
N ALA A 385 13.86 -28.99 -10.11
CA ALA A 385 15.12 -29.36 -10.69
C ALA A 385 15.80 -28.15 -11.39
N ALA A 386 17.12 -28.06 -11.35
CA ALA A 386 17.85 -26.93 -11.91
C ALA A 386 17.61 -26.78 -13.43
N ASP A 387 17.60 -27.89 -14.16
CA ASP A 387 17.34 -27.89 -15.62
C ASP A 387 15.88 -27.52 -15.96
N GLU A 388 14.92 -27.81 -15.08
CA GLU A 388 13.54 -27.37 -15.22
C GLU A 388 13.43 -25.86 -15.01
N ALA A 389 14.08 -25.34 -13.98
CA ALA A 389 14.09 -23.91 -13.68
C ALA A 389 14.80 -23.09 -14.79
N GLU A 390 15.88 -23.61 -15.38
CA GLU A 390 16.56 -22.98 -16.53
C GLU A 390 15.62 -22.91 -17.75
N ARG A 391 14.90 -24.00 -18.07
CA ARG A 391 13.88 -23.99 -19.14
C ARG A 391 12.75 -23.00 -18.85
N ALA A 392 12.33 -22.92 -17.60
CA ALA A 392 11.34 -21.95 -17.14
C ALA A 392 11.83 -20.50 -17.31
N GLY A 393 13.10 -20.23 -17.01
CA GLY A 393 13.74 -18.95 -17.26
C GLY A 393 13.74 -18.55 -18.76
N ALA A 394 14.05 -19.49 -19.64
CA ALA A 394 13.98 -19.27 -21.07
C ALA A 394 12.53 -18.97 -21.54
N THR A 395 11.56 -19.69 -21.02
CA THR A 395 10.12 -19.43 -21.29
C THR A 395 9.69 -18.04 -20.81
N LEU A 396 10.17 -17.61 -19.63
CA LEU A 396 9.88 -16.29 -19.11
C LEU A 396 10.41 -15.17 -20.03
N VAL A 397 11.58 -15.33 -20.65
CA VAL A 397 12.09 -14.38 -21.65
C VAL A 397 11.10 -14.16 -22.80
N GLU A 398 10.55 -15.27 -23.33
CA GLU A 398 9.56 -15.22 -24.43
C GLU A 398 8.25 -14.60 -23.97
N GLN A 399 7.76 -14.95 -22.78
CA GLN A 399 6.53 -14.42 -22.21
C GLN A 399 6.64 -12.91 -21.99
N VAL A 400 7.72 -12.41 -21.41
CA VAL A 400 7.95 -10.97 -21.22
C VAL A 400 7.96 -10.25 -22.56
N LYS A 401 8.66 -10.79 -23.57
CA LYS A 401 8.68 -10.20 -24.91
C LYS A 401 7.30 -10.15 -25.56
N ASN A 402 6.53 -11.23 -25.43
CA ASN A 402 5.22 -11.35 -26.09
C ASN A 402 4.13 -10.55 -25.38
N THR A 403 4.20 -10.43 -24.03
CA THR A 403 3.15 -9.79 -23.21
C THR A 403 3.44 -8.31 -22.98
N ILE A 404 4.71 -7.97 -22.70
CA ILE A 404 5.12 -6.61 -22.31
C ILE A 404 5.75 -5.86 -23.50
N GLY A 405 6.25 -6.59 -24.50
CA GLY A 405 6.87 -5.99 -25.69
C GLY A 405 8.33 -5.59 -25.51
N VAL A 406 9.01 -6.06 -24.45
CA VAL A 406 10.41 -5.76 -24.17
C VAL A 406 11.25 -7.03 -24.13
N SER A 407 12.46 -6.99 -24.72
CA SER A 407 13.40 -8.11 -24.58
C SER A 407 14.20 -7.96 -23.30
N VAL A 408 14.22 -9.00 -22.50
CA VAL A 408 14.93 -9.08 -21.21
C VAL A 408 15.92 -10.25 -21.22
N ALA A 409 16.91 -10.18 -20.34
CA ALA A 409 17.66 -11.37 -19.92
C ALA A 409 17.02 -11.91 -18.62
N VAL A 410 16.96 -13.23 -18.48
CA VAL A 410 16.53 -13.88 -17.23
C VAL A 410 17.72 -14.67 -16.69
N ARG A 411 18.00 -14.51 -15.40
CA ARG A 411 18.96 -15.29 -14.66
C ARG A 411 18.24 -16.02 -13.57
N VAL A 412 18.16 -17.34 -13.70
CA VAL A 412 17.68 -18.18 -12.62
C VAL A 412 18.80 -18.35 -11.61
N ILE A 413 18.51 -18.06 -10.36
CA ILE A 413 19.46 -18.16 -9.24
C ILE A 413 18.94 -19.16 -8.20
N GLU A 414 19.82 -19.62 -7.34
CA GLU A 414 19.47 -20.57 -6.28
C GLU A 414 18.51 -19.92 -5.25
N PRO A 415 17.70 -20.71 -4.53
CA PRO A 415 16.88 -20.21 -3.44
C PRO A 415 17.70 -19.36 -2.46
N ASP A 416 17.11 -18.29 -1.90
CA ASP A 416 17.73 -17.31 -1.04
C ASP A 416 18.81 -16.43 -1.71
N GLY A 417 18.93 -16.45 -3.03
CA GLY A 417 19.86 -15.63 -3.79
C GLY A 417 19.39 -14.19 -4.02
N VAL A 418 18.09 -13.90 -3.87
CA VAL A 418 17.54 -12.54 -3.86
C VAL A 418 17.48 -12.03 -2.42
N GLU A 419 18.00 -10.82 -2.18
CA GLU A 419 17.99 -10.20 -0.86
C GLU A 419 16.56 -10.12 -0.29
N ARG A 420 16.35 -10.68 0.90
CA ARG A 420 15.08 -10.60 1.63
C ARG A 420 15.03 -9.27 2.39
N SER A 421 14.04 -8.45 2.12
CA SER A 421 13.81 -7.22 2.85
C SER A 421 12.91 -7.49 4.08
N MET A 422 13.28 -6.93 5.22
CA MET A 422 12.43 -6.91 6.42
C MET A 422 11.29 -5.86 6.33
N GLY A 423 11.15 -5.20 5.19
CA GLY A 423 10.15 -4.18 4.91
C GLY A 423 9.68 -4.26 3.46
N LYS A 424 9.78 -3.16 2.71
CA LYS A 424 9.47 -3.15 1.27
C LYS A 424 10.56 -3.86 0.47
N MET A 425 10.18 -4.82 -0.37
CA MET A 425 11.12 -5.48 -1.27
C MET A 425 11.63 -4.48 -2.32
N ARG A 426 12.94 -4.45 -2.53
CA ARG A 426 13.55 -3.66 -3.60
C ARG A 426 13.49 -4.44 -4.90
N ARG A 427 12.39 -4.26 -5.64
CA ARG A 427 12.17 -4.94 -6.94
C ARG A 427 13.02 -4.40 -8.08
N ILE A 428 13.52 -3.16 -7.98
CA ILE A 428 14.29 -2.49 -9.04
C ILE A 428 15.66 -2.10 -8.51
N VAL A 429 16.70 -2.47 -9.25
CA VAL A 429 18.08 -2.01 -9.10
C VAL A 429 18.49 -1.29 -10.38
N ASP A 430 18.57 0.03 -10.33
CA ASP A 430 18.97 0.85 -11.48
C ASP A 430 20.46 1.18 -11.38
N GLN A 431 21.26 0.50 -12.19
CA GLN A 431 22.73 0.65 -12.30
C GLN A 431 23.15 1.62 -13.40
N ARG A 432 22.21 2.20 -14.15
CA ARG A 432 22.50 3.09 -15.28
C ARG A 432 23.19 4.39 -14.89
N ARG A 433 23.19 4.77 -13.60
CA ARG A 433 23.81 5.99 -13.07
C ARG A 433 25.23 5.78 -12.56
N GLU A 434 25.69 4.54 -12.49
CA GLU A 434 27.01 4.17 -11.98
C GLU A 434 28.03 3.90 -13.11
N SER A 435 27.64 4.09 -14.37
CA SER A 435 28.49 3.86 -15.56
C SER A 435 28.75 5.14 -16.36
#